data_f08bc2ec1a7befcf4daa0cc691058dfc
#
_entry.id   f08bc2ec1a7befcf4daa0cc691058dfc
#
_cell.length_a   1.000
_cell.length_b   1.000
_cell.length_c   1.000
_cell.angle_alpha   90.00
_cell.angle_beta   90.00
_cell.angle_gamma   90.00
#
_symmetry.space_group_name_H-M   'P 1'
#
loop_
_entity.id
_entity.type
_entity.pdbx_description
1 polymer ?
#
loop_
_entity_poly.entity_id
_entity_poly.type
_entity_poly.pdbx_seq_one_letter_code
_entity_poly.pdbx_strand_id
1 'polypeptide(L)'
;MKRMEYQTEGVCSSKIIIEVDNHIIQSVQFIGGCPGNTIGVSKLCQGKNIDDVIQLLTGIDCRGRGTSCPDQLAKALIQMKEKSSQEGNVYVN
;
A
#
# COMPACT_ATOMS: atom_id res chain seq x y z
N MET A 1 6.83 2.12 -14.63
CA MET A 1 6.39 2.46 -13.27
C MET A 1 4.87 2.41 -13.17
N LYS A 2 4.37 1.85 -12.11
CA LYS A 2 2.93 1.76 -11.88
C LYS A 2 2.52 2.66 -10.74
N ARG A 3 1.36 3.27 -10.88
CA ARG A 3 0.80 4.15 -9.86
C ARG A 3 -0.62 3.71 -9.53
N MET A 4 -0.95 3.75 -8.24
CA MET A 4 -2.28 3.37 -7.79
C MET A 4 -2.77 4.36 -6.74
N GLU A 5 -4.06 4.68 -6.80
CA GLU A 5 -4.73 5.41 -5.74
C GLU A 5 -5.72 4.45 -5.11
N TYR A 6 -5.52 4.16 -3.83
CA TYR A 6 -6.33 3.18 -3.12
C TYR A 6 -7.18 3.90 -2.07
N GLN A 7 -8.49 3.68 -2.13
CA GLN A 7 -9.40 4.24 -1.12
C GLN A 7 -9.36 3.39 0.12
N THR A 8 -9.04 3.99 1.25
CA THR A 8 -8.94 3.28 2.52
C THR A 8 -10.30 3.13 3.16
N GLU A 9 -10.43 2.15 4.05
CA GLU A 9 -11.65 1.95 4.81
C GLU A 9 -11.29 1.66 6.25
N GLY A 10 -12.06 2.21 7.19
CA GLY A 10 -11.89 1.93 8.61
C GLY A 10 -10.68 2.55 9.27
N VAL A 11 -10.03 3.51 8.61
CA VAL A 11 -8.83 4.15 9.15
C VAL A 11 -8.91 5.66 8.99
N CYS A 12 -7.94 6.36 9.59
CA CYS A 12 -7.94 7.83 9.58
C CYS A 12 -7.63 8.43 8.21
N SER A 13 -6.76 7.81 7.45
CA SER A 13 -6.45 8.31 6.10
C SER A 13 -7.61 8.00 5.15
N SER A 14 -7.75 8.82 4.12
CA SER A 14 -8.83 8.64 3.14
C SER A 14 -8.39 7.88 1.90
N LYS A 15 -7.13 8.00 1.51
CA LYS A 15 -6.59 7.22 0.39
C LYS A 15 -5.09 7.10 0.51
N ILE A 16 -4.53 6.16 -0.26
CA ILE A 16 -3.09 5.95 -0.34
C ILE A 16 -2.70 6.01 -1.81
N ILE A 17 -1.68 6.79 -2.11
CA ILE A 17 -1.12 6.87 -3.45
C ILE A 17 0.21 6.13 -3.44
N ILE A 18 0.35 5.13 -4.30
CA ILE A 18 1.51 4.25 -4.32
C ILE A 18 2.13 4.25 -5.71
N GLU A 19 3.44 4.38 -5.79
CA GLU A 19 4.18 4.23 -7.03
C GLU A 19 5.17 3.09 -6.87
N VAL A 20 5.14 2.14 -7.80
CA VAL A 20 5.99 0.94 -7.77
C VAL A 20 6.65 0.78 -9.12
N ASP A 21 7.93 0.42 -9.10
CA ASP A 21 8.66 0.12 -10.31
C ASP A 21 9.41 -1.20 -10.10
N ASN A 22 9.15 -2.18 -10.94
CA ASN A 22 9.83 -3.47 -10.89
C ASN A 22 9.71 -4.13 -9.50
N HIS A 23 8.51 -4.12 -8.91
CA HIS A 23 8.20 -4.67 -7.60
C HIS A 23 8.84 -3.92 -6.43
N ILE A 24 9.50 -2.80 -6.69
CA ILE A 24 10.11 -1.98 -5.64
C ILE A 24 9.28 -0.72 -5.46
N ILE A 25 8.91 -0.44 -4.22
CA ILE A 25 8.10 0.73 -3.90
C ILE A 25 8.96 1.98 -4.09
N GLN A 26 8.50 2.89 -4.95
CA GLN A 26 9.18 4.15 -5.19
C GLN A 26 8.67 5.23 -4.26
N SER A 27 7.38 5.26 -4.01
CA SER A 27 6.80 6.21 -3.08
C SER A 27 5.47 5.72 -2.55
N VAL A 28 5.13 6.17 -1.35
CA VAL A 28 3.83 5.94 -0.73
C VAL A 28 3.41 7.26 -0.10
N GLN A 29 2.19 7.68 -0.37
CA GLN A 29 1.65 8.90 0.20
C GLN A 29 0.27 8.62 0.77
N PHE A 30 0.10 8.87 2.06
CA PHE A 30 -1.21 8.77 2.69
C PHE A 30 -1.88 10.13 2.67
N ILE A 31 -3.12 10.18 2.28
CA ILE A 31 -3.89 11.42 2.28
C ILE A 31 -4.75 11.42 3.53
N GLY A 32 -4.51 12.38 4.42
CA GLY A 32 -5.17 12.42 5.72
C GLY A 32 -4.50 11.49 6.72
N GLY A 33 -5.12 11.31 7.89
CA GLY A 33 -4.59 10.43 8.92
C GLY A 33 -3.58 11.12 9.82
N CYS A 34 -2.87 10.34 10.62
CA CYS A 34 -1.89 10.84 11.57
C CYS A 34 -0.57 11.11 10.86
N PRO A 35 -0.15 12.38 10.73
CA PRO A 35 1.02 12.69 9.90
C PRO A 35 2.29 11.95 10.32
N GLY A 36 2.56 11.87 11.61
CA GLY A 36 3.79 11.20 12.06
C GLY A 36 3.83 9.74 11.68
N ASN A 37 2.72 9.04 11.92
CA ASN A 37 2.64 7.60 11.64
C ASN A 37 2.69 7.32 10.13
N THR A 38 1.91 8.06 9.36
CA THR A 38 1.83 7.80 7.91
C THR A 38 3.13 8.19 7.21
N ILE A 39 3.79 9.26 7.63
CA ILE A 39 5.08 9.66 7.06
C ILE A 39 6.14 8.60 7.39
N GLY A 40 6.14 8.11 8.63
CA GLY A 40 7.08 7.07 9.03
C GLY A 40 6.94 5.80 8.21
N VAL A 41 5.70 5.33 8.06
CA VAL A 41 5.42 4.13 7.26
C VAL A 41 5.83 4.36 5.80
N SER A 42 5.52 5.53 5.25
CA SER A 42 5.87 5.86 3.87
C SER A 42 7.37 5.79 3.65
N LYS A 43 8.14 6.34 4.56
CA LYS A 43 9.60 6.34 4.44
C LYS A 43 10.18 4.95 4.60
N LEU A 44 9.65 4.16 5.52
CA LEU A 44 10.13 2.79 5.73
C LEU A 44 9.86 1.90 4.52
N CYS A 45 8.76 2.14 3.81
CA CYS A 45 8.40 1.32 2.66
C CYS A 45 9.18 1.68 1.41
N GLN A 46 9.68 2.90 1.32
CA GLN A 46 10.39 3.35 0.12
C GLN A 46 11.64 2.51 -0.12
N GLY A 47 11.80 1.99 -1.31
CA GLY A 47 12.91 1.13 -1.67
C GLY A 47 12.73 -0.34 -1.30
N LYS A 48 11.59 -0.69 -0.71
CA LYS A 48 11.32 -2.08 -0.31
C LYS A 48 10.58 -2.83 -1.40
N ASN A 49 10.74 -4.15 -1.39
CA ASN A 49 9.98 -5.02 -2.26
C ASN A 49 8.54 -5.10 -1.77
N ILE A 50 7.57 -5.05 -2.68
CA ILE A 50 6.15 -5.06 -2.28
C ILE A 50 5.77 -6.31 -1.50
N ASP A 51 6.33 -7.47 -1.83
CA ASP A 51 6.01 -8.70 -1.10
C ASP A 51 6.45 -8.63 0.35
N ASP A 52 7.62 -8.06 0.61
CA ASP A 52 8.11 -7.89 1.96
C ASP A 52 7.20 -6.98 2.78
N VAL A 53 6.76 -5.88 2.17
CA VAL A 53 5.88 -4.94 2.85
C VAL A 53 4.52 -5.57 3.13
N ILE A 54 3.97 -6.30 2.16
CA ILE A 54 2.71 -7.01 2.35
C ILE A 54 2.81 -7.94 3.56
N GLN A 55 3.88 -8.71 3.63
CA GLN A 55 4.07 -9.67 4.69
C GLN A 55 4.20 -9.01 6.06
N LEU A 56 4.90 -7.90 6.12
CA LEU A 56 5.14 -7.20 7.38
C LEU A 56 3.92 -6.45 7.89
N LEU A 57 3.12 -5.88 7.00
CA LEU A 57 2.06 -4.98 7.40
C LEU A 57 0.66 -5.59 7.44
N THR A 58 0.47 -6.74 6.80
CA THR A 58 -0.84 -7.37 6.76
C THR A 58 -1.27 -7.75 8.18
N GLY A 59 -2.49 -7.39 8.54
CA GLY A 59 -3.06 -7.78 9.82
C GLY A 59 -2.75 -6.84 10.97
N ILE A 60 -1.99 -5.76 10.75
CA ILE A 60 -1.75 -4.79 11.82
C ILE A 60 -3.06 -4.07 12.12
N ASP A 61 -3.48 -4.16 13.39
CA ASP A 61 -4.74 -3.60 13.82
C ASP A 61 -4.52 -2.30 14.59
N CYS A 62 -5.44 -1.36 14.44
CA CYS A 62 -5.39 -0.11 15.18
C CYS A 62 -6.56 -0.06 16.14
N ARG A 63 -6.27 -0.30 17.42
CA ARG A 63 -7.26 -0.16 18.51
C ARG A 63 -8.53 -0.98 18.30
N GLY A 64 -8.40 -2.19 17.81
CA GLY A 64 -9.54 -3.07 17.65
C GLY A 64 -10.43 -2.78 16.46
N ARG A 65 -9.97 -1.95 15.52
CA ARG A 65 -10.75 -1.65 14.31
C ARG A 65 -10.71 -2.76 13.28
N GLY A 66 -9.86 -3.75 13.46
CA GLY A 66 -9.68 -4.82 12.50
C GLY A 66 -8.76 -4.45 11.35
N THR A 67 -8.28 -3.21 11.29
CA THR A 67 -7.37 -2.75 10.25
C THR A 67 -6.62 -1.51 10.73
N SER A 68 -5.67 -1.04 9.94
CA SER A 68 -4.88 0.14 10.24
C SER A 68 -4.39 0.72 8.91
N CYS A 69 -3.77 1.92 8.96
CA CYS A 69 -3.17 2.49 7.75
C CYS A 69 -2.11 1.55 7.17
N PRO A 70 -1.19 0.96 7.95
CA PRO A 70 -0.26 -0.03 7.40
C PRO A 70 -0.96 -1.24 6.81
N ASP A 71 -2.01 -1.76 7.46
CA ASP A 71 -2.76 -2.90 6.93
C ASP A 71 -3.45 -2.55 5.62
N GLN A 72 -4.02 -1.34 5.53
CA GLN A 72 -4.64 -0.85 4.29
C GLN A 72 -3.60 -0.74 3.16
N LEU A 73 -2.39 -0.30 3.49
CA LEU A 73 -1.32 -0.27 2.49
C LEU A 73 -1.01 -1.67 1.98
N ALA A 74 -0.95 -2.66 2.86
CA ALA A 74 -0.72 -4.04 2.45
C ALA A 74 -1.83 -4.52 1.51
N LYS A 75 -3.08 -4.20 1.83
CA LYS A 75 -4.20 -4.57 0.96
C LYS A 75 -4.10 -3.91 -0.40
N ALA A 76 -3.69 -2.65 -0.46
CA ALA A 76 -3.51 -1.94 -1.71
C ALA A 76 -2.41 -2.60 -2.54
N LEU A 77 -1.32 -2.99 -1.92
CA LEU A 77 -0.21 -3.64 -2.63
C LEU A 77 -0.61 -5.01 -3.16
N ILE A 78 -1.44 -5.74 -2.42
CA ILE A 78 -1.97 -7.02 -2.89
C ILE A 78 -2.81 -6.81 -4.15
N GLN A 79 -3.68 -5.79 -4.16
CA GLN A 79 -4.46 -5.47 -5.34
C GLN A 79 -3.57 -5.10 -6.53
N MET A 80 -2.51 -4.35 -6.27
CA MET A 80 -1.57 -3.98 -7.31
C MET A 80 -0.93 -5.20 -7.96
N LYS A 81 -0.52 -6.17 -7.14
CA LYS A 81 0.06 -7.41 -7.64
C LYS A 81 -0.95 -8.18 -8.48
N GLU A 82 -2.17 -8.30 -8.00
CA GLU A 82 -3.21 -9.04 -8.70
C GLU A 82 -3.54 -8.41 -10.02
N LYS A 83 -3.66 -7.09 -10.06
CA LYS A 83 -3.95 -6.37 -11.28
C LYS A 83 -2.80 -6.51 -12.29
N SER A 84 -1.57 -6.43 -11.81
CA SER A 84 -0.42 -6.62 -12.69
C SER A 84 -0.41 -7.99 -13.32
N SER A 85 -0.70 -9.02 -12.53
CA SER A 85 -0.76 -10.38 -13.03
C SER A 85 -1.87 -10.53 -14.07
N GLN A 86 -3.04 -9.98 -13.77
CA GLN A 86 -4.16 -10.06 -14.69
C GLN A 86 -3.85 -9.32 -15.99
N GLU A 87 -3.29 -8.15 -15.89
CA GLU A 87 -2.94 -7.36 -17.06
C GLU A 87 -1.91 -8.07 -17.90
N GLY A 88 -0.91 -8.65 -17.26
CA GLY A 88 0.10 -9.39 -17.97
C GLY A 88 -0.48 -10.59 -18.71
N ASN A 89 -1.49 -11.22 -18.12
CA ASN A 89 -2.11 -12.37 -18.74
C ASN A 89 -3.08 -12.00 -19.83
N VAL A 90 -3.78 -10.90 -19.64
CA VAL A 90 -4.83 -10.52 -20.56
C VAL A 90 -4.35 -9.68 -21.70
N TYR A 91 -3.57 -8.72 -21.52
CA TYR A 91 -3.15 -7.87 -22.57
C TYR A 91 -1.80 -7.36 -22.36
N VAL A 92 -1.07 -8.01 -21.79
CA VAL A 92 0.12 -7.64 -21.72
C VAL A 92 0.37 -6.56 -21.06
N ASN A 93 0.06 -6.16 -20.60
CA ASN A 93 0.34 -5.12 -19.96
C ASN A 93 1.20 -4.94 -19.66
#